data_5672679cb53767e7f7686a893c42092b
#
_entry.id   5672679cb53767e7f7686a893c42092b
#
_cell.length_a   1.000
_cell.length_b   1.000
_cell.length_c   1.000
_cell.angle_alpha   90.00
_cell.angle_beta   90.00
_cell.angle_gamma   90.00
#
_symmetry.space_group_name_H-M   'P 1'
#
loop_
_entity.id
_entity.type
_entity.pdbx_description
1 polymer ?
#
loop_
_entity_poly.entity_id
_entity_poly.type
_entity_poly.pdbx_seq_one_letter_code
_entity_poly.pdbx_strand_id
1 'polypeptide(L)'
;MKKVMLVFGTRPEAIKMAPLVKEFQKHPDAFQTIVCVTGQHRQMLDQVLQLFEITPDYDLNIMKQGQDLYDVTARVLTGMRDVLKEAQPDVVLVHGDTTTSTASALAAFYQQIPVGHVEAGLRTHNIYSPWPEEMNRQITGRIATYNFAPTPLSKANLLHEAVSEASITVTGNTVIDALYWVVNKIKEDEARDKELQDLLAQAGYDTNRLADGKKLVLITGHRRENFGDGFINMCTAIKDLTQKYPDVDFVYPMHLNPNVRKPIAKVFGSPTPTLPGREGEKSCYQTADPTLYGLLKDFAKENKDNATDAEVALWSFLRDEQLGSKFHRQHIIDKYIADFVCLEKQLVVEVDGAYHSELKQIEYDKDRTTRLNELGFKVIRFTNEEAIANTEECINKIKEVLTSTSSPTGGGQVGANMFFIEPLEYLSFVYLMEKSTIVLTDSGGIQEEAPGLGKPVLVMRDTTERPEALEAGTVKLVGTNYDKIVNEVSLLLDDQSHYDAMSKAVNPYGDGKACGRIVERLI
;
A
#
# COMPACT_ATOMS: atom_id res chain seq x y z
N MET A 1 10.45 33.85 15.06
CA MET A 1 10.17 32.41 14.89
C MET A 1 9.19 32.28 13.73
N LYS A 2 9.58 31.57 12.65
CA LYS A 2 8.75 31.41 11.44
C LYS A 2 7.77 30.25 11.65
N LYS A 3 6.50 30.46 11.35
CA LYS A 3 5.49 29.39 11.41
C LYS A 3 5.49 28.59 10.10
N VAL A 4 5.82 27.31 10.15
CA VAL A 4 5.84 26.41 9.00
C VAL A 4 4.75 25.38 9.17
N MET A 5 3.79 25.34 8.23
CA MET A 5 2.72 24.36 8.22
C MET A 5 3.01 23.27 7.18
N LEU A 6 3.05 22.02 7.61
CA LEU A 6 3.19 20.85 6.74
C LEU A 6 1.83 20.19 6.56
N VAL A 7 1.39 20.05 5.30
CA VAL A 7 0.06 19.50 4.96
C VAL A 7 0.21 18.22 4.16
N PHE A 8 -0.45 17.15 4.60
CA PHE A 8 -0.48 15.87 3.91
C PHE A 8 -1.74 15.06 4.29
N GLY A 9 -2.14 14.12 3.45
CA GLY A 9 -3.41 13.42 3.65
C GLY A 9 -3.42 11.93 3.33
N THR A 10 -2.39 11.45 2.63
CA THR A 10 -2.26 10.05 2.23
C THR A 10 -1.05 9.40 2.90
N ARG A 11 -1.04 8.05 2.95
CA ARG A 11 0.11 7.30 3.49
C ARG A 11 1.45 7.61 2.79
N PRO A 12 1.53 7.64 1.44
CA PRO A 12 2.78 7.97 0.76
C PRO A 12 3.30 9.36 1.07
N GLU A 13 2.41 10.36 1.14
CA GLU A 13 2.79 11.72 1.56
C GLU A 13 3.29 11.73 3.00
N ALA A 14 2.58 11.07 3.92
CA ALA A 14 2.95 11.02 5.32
C ALA A 14 4.35 10.42 5.54
N ILE A 15 4.69 9.31 4.86
CA ILE A 15 6.02 8.69 4.92
C ILE A 15 7.10 9.71 4.54
N LYS A 16 6.90 10.49 3.49
CA LYS A 16 7.87 11.44 2.96
C LYS A 16 7.91 12.77 3.73
N MET A 17 6.79 13.17 4.35
CA MET A 17 6.68 14.42 5.12
C MET A 17 7.04 14.25 6.60
N ALA A 18 6.86 13.06 7.17
CA ALA A 18 7.14 12.81 8.59
C ALA A 18 8.60 13.10 8.98
N PRO A 19 9.65 12.67 8.24
CA PRO A 19 11.01 13.04 8.58
C PRO A 19 11.25 14.56 8.50
N LEU A 20 10.56 15.25 7.58
CA LEU A 20 10.65 16.69 7.47
C LEU A 20 10.00 17.40 8.68
N VAL A 21 8.87 16.88 9.18
CA VAL A 21 8.28 17.36 10.46
C VAL A 21 9.30 17.23 11.59
N LYS A 22 9.93 16.05 11.73
CA LYS A 22 10.95 15.80 12.76
C LYS A 22 12.16 16.72 12.60
N GLU A 23 12.57 17.01 11.38
CA GLU A 23 13.70 17.91 11.14
C GLU A 23 13.37 19.35 11.56
N PHE A 24 12.19 19.89 11.20
CA PHE A 24 11.77 21.22 11.69
C PHE A 24 11.66 21.28 13.22
N GLN A 25 11.19 20.22 13.86
CA GLN A 25 11.08 20.13 15.33
C GLN A 25 12.43 20.19 16.05
N LYS A 26 13.55 19.89 15.37
CA LYS A 26 14.91 20.05 15.93
C LYS A 26 15.35 21.53 16.02
N HIS A 27 14.64 22.45 15.36
CA HIS A 27 14.97 23.86 15.30
C HIS A 27 13.89 24.76 15.94
N PRO A 28 13.52 24.54 17.22
CA PRO A 28 12.41 25.24 17.87
C PRO A 28 12.65 26.75 18.04
N ASP A 29 13.92 27.18 18.02
CA ASP A 29 14.27 28.62 18.11
C ASP A 29 14.00 29.35 16.79
N ALA A 30 14.06 28.65 15.64
CA ALA A 30 13.84 29.22 14.32
C ALA A 30 12.39 29.06 13.85
N PHE A 31 11.77 27.90 14.15
CA PHE A 31 10.49 27.50 13.61
C PHE A 31 9.47 27.09 14.65
N GLN A 32 8.22 27.50 14.42
CA GLN A 32 7.04 26.86 14.98
C GLN A 32 6.50 25.90 13.92
N THR A 33 6.64 24.59 14.17
CA THR A 33 6.15 23.55 13.28
C THR A 33 4.68 23.28 13.54
N ILE A 34 3.86 23.32 12.49
CA ILE A 34 2.42 23.05 12.53
C ILE A 34 2.14 21.90 11.57
N VAL A 35 1.48 20.86 12.05
CA VAL A 35 1.11 19.69 11.24
C VAL A 35 -0.39 19.71 10.99
N CYS A 36 -0.79 19.73 9.72
CA CYS A 36 -2.18 19.64 9.31
C CYS A 36 -2.37 18.38 8.45
N VAL A 37 -3.24 17.48 8.88
CA VAL A 37 -3.60 16.30 8.11
C VAL A 37 -5.00 16.44 7.52
N THR A 38 -5.18 15.99 6.27
CA THR A 38 -6.49 16.03 5.64
C THR A 38 -7.31 14.76 5.90
N GLY A 39 -6.64 13.65 6.21
CA GLY A 39 -7.30 12.38 6.53
C GLY A 39 -7.99 11.75 5.31
N GLN A 40 -7.42 11.91 4.10
CA GLN A 40 -7.95 11.30 2.88
C GLN A 40 -7.92 9.77 2.93
N HIS A 41 -6.93 9.16 3.64
CA HIS A 41 -6.80 7.72 3.89
C HIS A 41 -6.48 7.49 5.38
N ARG A 42 -7.51 7.53 6.23
CA ARG A 42 -7.38 7.66 7.68
C ARG A 42 -6.47 6.64 8.35
N GLN A 43 -6.79 5.34 8.28
CA GLN A 43 -6.06 4.30 9.02
C GLN A 43 -4.59 4.19 8.61
N MET A 44 -4.32 4.25 7.30
CA MET A 44 -2.95 4.15 6.78
C MET A 44 -2.10 5.37 7.13
N LEU A 45 -2.74 6.54 7.26
CA LEU A 45 -2.10 7.77 7.71
C LEU A 45 -1.73 7.68 9.20
N ASP A 46 -2.67 7.23 10.03
CA ASP A 46 -2.49 7.12 11.48
C ASP A 46 -1.33 6.19 11.86
N GLN A 47 -1.13 5.09 11.13
CA GLN A 47 0.01 4.19 11.30
C GLN A 47 1.35 4.91 11.10
N VAL A 48 1.45 5.77 10.08
CA VAL A 48 2.68 6.55 9.83
C VAL A 48 2.87 7.61 10.91
N LEU A 49 1.81 8.32 11.29
CA LEU A 49 1.87 9.30 12.38
C LEU A 49 2.36 8.65 13.68
N GLN A 50 1.84 7.47 14.01
CA GLN A 50 2.25 6.71 15.18
C GLN A 50 3.71 6.25 15.07
N LEU A 51 4.13 5.72 13.92
CA LEU A 51 5.51 5.29 13.67
C LEU A 51 6.52 6.43 13.90
N PHE A 52 6.21 7.63 13.40
CA PHE A 52 7.05 8.81 13.55
C PHE A 52 6.73 9.63 14.81
N GLU A 53 5.83 9.17 15.67
CA GLU A 53 5.47 9.87 16.91
C GLU A 53 5.05 11.33 16.65
N ILE A 54 4.15 11.52 15.68
CA ILE A 54 3.62 12.82 15.28
C ILE A 54 2.16 12.92 15.70
N THR A 55 1.84 13.98 16.43
CA THR A 55 0.45 14.37 16.72
C THR A 55 0.12 15.57 15.85
N PRO A 56 -0.87 15.50 14.96
CA PRO A 56 -1.25 16.65 14.14
C PRO A 56 -1.91 17.74 14.99
N ASP A 57 -1.63 18.99 14.65
CA ASP A 57 -2.28 20.16 15.26
C ASP A 57 -3.68 20.39 14.68
N TYR A 58 -3.85 20.07 13.40
CA TYR A 58 -5.13 20.15 12.68
C TYR A 58 -5.42 18.86 11.92
N ASP A 59 -6.70 18.46 11.95
CA ASP A 59 -7.20 17.29 11.25
C ASP A 59 -8.52 17.62 10.56
N LEU A 60 -8.50 17.67 9.23
CA LEU A 60 -9.69 17.99 8.44
C LEU A 60 -10.67 16.83 8.31
N ASN A 61 -10.22 15.61 8.53
CA ASN A 61 -11.01 14.36 8.48
C ASN A 61 -11.98 14.32 7.28
N ILE A 62 -11.45 14.55 6.07
CA ILE A 62 -12.27 14.72 4.86
C ILE A 62 -12.81 13.40 4.28
N MET A 63 -12.36 12.24 4.77
CA MET A 63 -12.73 10.95 4.22
C MET A 63 -14.24 10.71 4.33
N LYS A 64 -14.89 10.45 3.20
CA LYS A 64 -16.30 10.03 3.12
C LYS A 64 -16.44 8.93 2.07
N GLN A 65 -17.45 8.07 2.28
CA GLN A 65 -17.77 7.01 1.33
C GLN A 65 -18.22 7.59 -0.01
N GLY A 66 -17.72 7.03 -1.12
CA GLY A 66 -18.14 7.41 -2.46
C GLY A 66 -17.68 8.80 -2.91
N GLN A 67 -16.74 9.43 -2.19
CA GLN A 67 -16.18 10.72 -2.59
C GLN A 67 -15.38 10.60 -3.90
N ASP A 68 -15.60 11.56 -4.78
CA ASP A 68 -14.85 11.74 -6.01
C ASP A 68 -13.76 12.82 -5.87
N LEU A 69 -13.03 13.11 -6.95
CA LEU A 69 -11.99 14.13 -6.96
C LEU A 69 -12.53 15.55 -6.69
N TYR A 70 -13.77 15.83 -7.12
CA TYR A 70 -14.42 17.11 -6.85
C TYR A 70 -14.69 17.28 -5.35
N ASP A 71 -15.20 16.23 -4.72
CA ASP A 71 -15.46 16.20 -3.28
C ASP A 71 -14.19 16.42 -2.46
N VAL A 72 -13.12 15.69 -2.79
CA VAL A 72 -11.81 15.82 -2.12
C VAL A 72 -11.29 17.24 -2.29
N THR A 73 -11.26 17.76 -3.53
CA THR A 73 -10.77 19.11 -3.82
C THR A 73 -11.55 20.16 -3.05
N ALA A 74 -12.89 20.12 -3.10
CA ALA A 74 -13.73 21.10 -2.45
C ALA A 74 -13.58 21.08 -0.92
N ARG A 75 -13.51 19.91 -0.31
CA ARG A 75 -13.37 19.78 1.16
C ARG A 75 -11.99 20.21 1.64
N VAL A 76 -10.91 19.83 0.95
CA VAL A 76 -9.57 20.29 1.31
C VAL A 76 -9.49 21.79 1.16
N LEU A 77 -9.93 22.35 0.03
CA LEU A 77 -9.86 23.79 -0.23
C LEU A 77 -10.63 24.60 0.83
N THR A 78 -11.85 24.19 1.17
CA THR A 78 -12.67 24.90 2.16
C THR A 78 -12.19 24.67 3.59
N GLY A 79 -11.75 23.45 3.94
CA GLY A 79 -11.20 23.15 5.27
C GLY A 79 -9.89 23.92 5.52
N MET A 80 -8.98 23.91 4.54
CA MET A 80 -7.73 24.66 4.62
C MET A 80 -7.94 26.15 4.73
N ARG A 81 -8.98 26.73 4.11
CA ARG A 81 -9.31 28.15 4.26
C ARG A 81 -9.42 28.56 5.73
N ASP A 82 -10.11 27.76 6.53
CA ASP A 82 -10.41 28.08 7.92
C ASP A 82 -9.17 27.82 8.82
N VAL A 83 -8.47 26.71 8.58
CA VAL A 83 -7.19 26.40 9.26
C VAL A 83 -6.14 27.47 9.01
N LEU A 84 -5.99 27.92 7.77
CA LEU A 84 -5.00 28.95 7.43
C LEU A 84 -5.31 30.32 8.04
N LYS A 85 -6.60 30.67 8.17
CA LYS A 85 -7.02 31.91 8.87
C LYS A 85 -6.71 31.87 10.35
N GLU A 86 -6.86 30.70 10.99
CA GLU A 86 -6.58 30.52 12.41
C GLU A 86 -5.08 30.45 12.68
N ALA A 87 -4.36 29.55 12.00
CA ALA A 87 -2.96 29.28 12.25
C ALA A 87 -2.03 30.42 11.76
N GLN A 88 -2.39 31.11 10.67
CA GLN A 88 -1.60 32.16 10.02
C GLN A 88 -0.12 31.77 9.83
N PRO A 89 0.16 30.68 9.06
CA PRO A 89 1.53 30.25 8.81
C PRO A 89 2.26 31.20 7.87
N ASP A 90 3.58 31.33 8.05
CA ASP A 90 4.45 32.10 7.15
C ASP A 90 4.77 31.36 5.85
N VAL A 91 4.64 30.01 5.87
CA VAL A 91 4.80 29.15 4.71
C VAL A 91 4.02 27.85 4.90
N VAL A 92 3.43 27.35 3.81
CA VAL A 92 2.77 26.04 3.74
C VAL A 92 3.60 25.11 2.88
N LEU A 93 3.96 23.95 3.40
CA LEU A 93 4.65 22.88 2.67
C LEU A 93 3.66 21.79 2.26
N VAL A 94 3.64 21.46 0.98
CA VAL A 94 2.87 20.37 0.39
C VAL A 94 3.80 19.41 -0.34
N HIS A 95 3.36 18.17 -0.56
CA HIS A 95 4.22 17.12 -1.11
C HIS A 95 3.65 16.51 -2.39
N GLY A 96 4.48 16.41 -3.43
CA GLY A 96 4.22 15.59 -4.61
C GLY A 96 3.02 16.08 -5.43
N ASP A 97 2.06 15.19 -5.66
CA ASP A 97 1.11 15.27 -6.76
C ASP A 97 -0.34 14.92 -6.40
N THR A 98 -0.64 14.79 -5.13
CA THR A 98 -1.99 14.45 -4.70
C THR A 98 -2.96 15.62 -4.86
N THR A 99 -4.26 15.31 -4.91
CA THR A 99 -5.32 16.32 -4.84
C THR A 99 -5.24 17.13 -3.54
N THR A 100 -4.84 16.50 -2.42
CA THR A 100 -4.57 17.20 -1.15
C THR A 100 -3.53 18.29 -1.33
N SER A 101 -2.39 17.98 -1.95
CA SER A 101 -1.28 18.90 -2.16
C SER A 101 -1.71 20.10 -3.00
N THR A 102 -2.36 19.85 -4.13
CA THR A 102 -2.80 20.90 -5.06
C THR A 102 -3.88 21.79 -4.43
N ALA A 103 -4.89 21.20 -3.79
CA ALA A 103 -5.95 21.99 -3.17
C ALA A 103 -5.46 22.80 -1.96
N SER A 104 -4.52 22.27 -1.18
CA SER A 104 -3.89 22.99 -0.06
C SER A 104 -3.00 24.13 -0.54
N ALA A 105 -2.22 23.92 -1.61
CA ALA A 105 -1.42 24.96 -2.26
C ALA A 105 -2.30 26.10 -2.79
N LEU A 106 -3.42 25.77 -3.43
CA LEU A 106 -4.38 26.74 -3.93
C LEU A 106 -5.05 27.54 -2.79
N ALA A 107 -5.40 26.88 -1.68
CA ALA A 107 -5.94 27.54 -0.50
C ALA A 107 -4.96 28.54 0.11
N ALA A 108 -3.67 28.16 0.22
CA ALA A 108 -2.61 29.03 0.70
C ALA A 108 -2.40 30.23 -0.24
N PHE A 109 -2.38 29.99 -1.56
CA PHE A 109 -2.26 31.04 -2.56
C PHE A 109 -3.38 32.08 -2.45
N TYR A 110 -4.62 31.68 -2.22
CA TYR A 110 -5.75 32.59 -2.05
C TYR A 110 -5.62 33.51 -0.82
N GLN A 111 -4.85 33.10 0.18
CA GLN A 111 -4.53 33.90 1.34
C GLN A 111 -3.15 34.56 1.26
N GLN A 112 -2.50 34.51 0.08
CA GLN A 112 -1.17 35.09 -0.18
C GLN A 112 -0.07 34.52 0.74
N ILE A 113 -0.23 33.25 1.16
CA ILE A 113 0.75 32.56 1.97
C ILE A 113 1.71 31.82 1.02
N PRO A 114 3.04 32.01 1.16
CA PRO A 114 4.04 31.27 0.38
C PRO A 114 3.87 29.77 0.48
N VAL A 115 4.05 29.08 -0.65
CA VAL A 115 3.95 27.62 -0.74
C VAL A 115 5.31 27.03 -1.06
N GLY A 116 5.72 25.99 -0.33
CA GLY A 116 6.84 25.13 -0.67
C GLY A 116 6.34 23.77 -1.20
N HIS A 117 6.81 23.41 -2.38
CA HIS A 117 6.48 22.15 -3.03
C HIS A 117 7.63 21.16 -2.83
N VAL A 118 7.44 20.17 -1.97
CA VAL A 118 8.38 19.07 -1.73
C VAL A 118 8.17 18.01 -2.81
N GLU A 119 9.24 17.46 -3.37
CA GLU A 119 9.24 16.54 -4.53
C GLU A 119 8.75 17.24 -5.82
N ALA A 120 9.19 18.48 -6.02
CA ALA A 120 8.82 19.30 -7.17
C ALA A 120 9.57 18.86 -8.45
N GLY A 121 8.90 18.96 -9.61
CA GLY A 121 9.53 18.82 -10.90
C GLY A 121 9.59 17.43 -11.51
N LEU A 122 8.99 16.41 -10.88
CA LEU A 122 8.74 15.12 -11.55
C LEU A 122 7.75 15.33 -12.70
N ARG A 123 8.04 14.80 -13.89
CA ARG A 123 7.19 14.95 -15.10
C ARG A 123 7.14 13.69 -15.93
N THR A 124 5.95 13.41 -16.45
CA THR A 124 5.72 12.44 -17.52
C THR A 124 5.45 13.13 -18.85
N HIS A 125 5.17 14.44 -18.83
CA HIS A 125 4.77 15.24 -19.98
C HIS A 125 3.45 14.81 -20.64
N ASN A 126 2.65 14.00 -19.93
CA ASN A 126 1.32 13.58 -20.35
C ASN A 126 0.32 13.80 -19.23
N ILE A 127 -0.46 14.88 -19.30
CA ILE A 127 -1.42 15.29 -18.24
C ILE A 127 -2.49 14.25 -17.91
N TYR A 128 -2.62 13.21 -18.73
CA TYR A 128 -3.54 12.09 -18.50
C TYR A 128 -2.84 10.81 -18.05
N SER A 129 -1.51 10.84 -17.78
CA SER A 129 -0.78 9.64 -17.36
C SER A 129 0.47 9.99 -16.51
N PRO A 130 0.45 9.74 -15.19
CA PRO A 130 -0.70 9.34 -14.39
C PRO A 130 -1.75 10.47 -14.28
N TRP A 131 -3.00 10.08 -14.10
CA TRP A 131 -4.09 11.02 -13.95
C TRP A 131 -4.75 10.86 -12.57
N PRO A 132 -4.97 11.94 -11.79
CA PRO A 132 -4.75 13.37 -12.11
C PRO A 132 -3.36 13.91 -11.74
N GLU A 133 -2.42 13.06 -11.34
CA GLU A 133 -1.17 13.41 -10.67
C GLU A 133 -0.28 14.33 -11.50
N GLU A 134 -0.13 14.09 -12.81
CA GLU A 134 0.73 14.94 -13.65
C GLU A 134 0.23 16.39 -13.72
N MET A 135 -1.09 16.59 -13.81
CA MET A 135 -1.65 17.94 -13.81
C MET A 135 -1.51 18.59 -12.42
N ASN A 136 -1.69 17.83 -11.34
CA ASN A 136 -1.49 18.32 -9.99
C ASN A 136 -0.06 18.83 -9.77
N ARG A 137 0.96 18.10 -10.27
CA ARG A 137 2.37 18.53 -10.24
C ARG A 137 2.56 19.88 -10.91
N GLN A 138 1.99 20.07 -12.10
CA GLN A 138 2.12 21.29 -12.88
C GLN A 138 1.44 22.48 -12.19
N ILE A 139 0.22 22.30 -11.67
CA ILE A 139 -0.52 23.35 -10.95
C ILE A 139 0.24 23.74 -9.68
N THR A 140 0.65 22.77 -8.88
CA THR A 140 1.37 23.02 -7.61
C THR A 140 2.70 23.72 -7.86
N GLY A 141 3.48 23.26 -8.86
CA GLY A 141 4.75 23.89 -9.23
C GLY A 141 4.61 25.33 -9.72
N ARG A 142 3.48 25.68 -10.35
CA ARG A 142 3.22 27.07 -10.76
C ARG A 142 2.85 27.99 -9.59
N ILE A 143 2.20 27.44 -8.56
CA ILE A 143 1.82 28.20 -7.35
C ILE A 143 3.01 28.36 -6.40
N ALA A 144 3.92 27.38 -6.35
CA ALA A 144 4.97 27.28 -5.35
C ALA A 144 5.96 28.44 -5.43
N THR A 145 6.23 29.04 -4.25
CA THR A 145 7.31 30.02 -4.03
C THR A 145 8.67 29.30 -3.91
N TYR A 146 8.67 28.13 -3.29
CA TYR A 146 9.86 27.28 -3.11
C TYR A 146 9.60 25.92 -3.74
N ASN A 147 10.49 25.51 -4.67
CA ASN A 147 10.43 24.21 -5.33
C ASN A 147 11.61 23.36 -4.88
N PHE A 148 11.35 22.32 -4.11
CA PHE A 148 12.35 21.38 -3.61
C PHE A 148 12.40 20.17 -4.54
N ALA A 149 13.31 20.20 -5.50
CA ALA A 149 13.46 19.18 -6.53
C ALA A 149 14.27 17.98 -6.01
N PRO A 150 13.81 16.73 -6.19
CA PRO A 150 14.54 15.56 -5.73
C PRO A 150 15.84 15.33 -6.53
N THR A 151 15.88 15.71 -7.81
CA THR A 151 16.99 15.43 -8.72
C THR A 151 17.33 16.62 -9.61
N PRO A 152 18.52 16.64 -10.25
CA PRO A 152 18.86 17.62 -11.27
C PRO A 152 17.90 17.58 -12.47
N LEU A 153 17.38 16.40 -12.85
CA LEU A 153 16.40 16.27 -13.93
C LEU A 153 15.08 16.96 -13.54
N SER A 154 14.63 16.77 -12.32
CA SER A 154 13.44 17.46 -11.80
C SER A 154 13.61 18.99 -11.82
N LYS A 155 14.81 19.50 -11.46
CA LYS A 155 15.14 20.93 -11.63
C LYS A 155 15.08 21.35 -13.10
N ALA A 156 15.63 20.56 -14.01
CA ALA A 156 15.61 20.87 -15.45
C ALA A 156 14.17 20.95 -16.00
N ASN A 157 13.27 20.06 -15.57
CA ASN A 157 11.85 20.12 -15.93
C ASN A 157 11.20 21.43 -15.50
N LEU A 158 11.44 21.87 -14.26
CA LEU A 158 10.91 23.14 -13.75
C LEU A 158 11.45 24.35 -14.53
N LEU A 159 12.75 24.34 -14.86
CA LEU A 159 13.36 25.40 -15.67
C LEU A 159 12.75 25.44 -17.08
N HIS A 160 12.49 24.28 -17.68
CA HIS A 160 11.83 24.18 -18.99
C HIS A 160 10.41 24.79 -18.97
N GLU A 161 9.73 24.71 -17.84
CA GLU A 161 8.41 25.31 -17.61
C GLU A 161 8.49 26.79 -17.17
N ALA A 162 9.64 27.42 -17.31
CA ALA A 162 9.90 28.81 -16.95
C ALA A 162 9.67 29.13 -15.44
N VAL A 163 9.90 28.15 -14.56
CA VAL A 163 10.00 28.40 -13.12
C VAL A 163 11.33 29.07 -12.82
N SER A 164 11.31 30.10 -11.98
CA SER A 164 12.52 30.86 -11.63
C SER A 164 13.58 29.97 -10.96
N GLU A 165 14.80 29.98 -11.45
CA GLU A 165 15.89 29.20 -10.86
C GLU A 165 16.12 29.51 -9.37
N ALA A 166 15.94 30.78 -8.97
CA ALA A 166 16.09 31.20 -7.59
C ALA A 166 15.07 30.56 -6.63
N SER A 167 13.95 30.06 -7.15
CA SER A 167 12.93 29.33 -6.38
C SER A 167 13.18 27.82 -6.30
N ILE A 168 14.16 27.29 -7.04
CA ILE A 168 14.41 25.85 -7.13
C ILE A 168 15.64 25.47 -6.30
N THR A 169 15.48 24.49 -5.43
CA THR A 169 16.58 23.88 -4.66
C THR A 169 16.58 22.37 -4.91
N VAL A 170 17.70 21.82 -5.37
CA VAL A 170 17.87 20.36 -5.47
C VAL A 170 18.22 19.83 -4.09
N THR A 171 17.32 19.04 -3.52
CA THR A 171 17.42 18.58 -2.12
C THR A 171 17.72 17.08 -1.98
N GLY A 172 17.38 16.29 -2.96
CA GLY A 172 17.15 14.85 -2.81
C GLY A 172 15.67 14.59 -2.46
N ASN A 173 15.31 13.31 -2.40
CA ASN A 173 13.95 12.90 -2.04
C ASN A 173 13.86 12.57 -0.55
N THR A 174 12.89 13.15 0.15
CA THR A 174 12.66 12.92 1.58
C THR A 174 12.28 11.48 1.94
N VAL A 175 11.95 10.64 0.94
CA VAL A 175 11.73 9.20 1.15
C VAL A 175 13.02 8.51 1.63
N ILE A 176 14.19 8.99 1.23
CA ILE A 176 15.48 8.44 1.68
C ILE A 176 15.74 8.83 3.13
N ASP A 177 15.36 10.05 3.54
CA ASP A 177 15.41 10.47 4.94
C ASP A 177 14.47 9.60 5.81
N ALA A 178 13.25 9.30 5.31
CA ALA A 178 12.32 8.41 5.99
C ALA A 178 12.88 7.00 6.14
N LEU A 179 13.46 6.46 5.07
CA LEU A 179 14.08 5.15 5.05
C LEU A 179 15.18 5.03 6.11
N TYR A 180 16.11 5.98 6.13
CA TYR A 180 17.20 5.97 7.10
C TYR A 180 16.73 6.20 8.53
N TRP A 181 15.72 7.05 8.72
CA TRP A 181 15.10 7.25 10.04
C TRP A 181 14.53 5.93 10.58
N VAL A 182 13.80 5.17 9.74
CA VAL A 182 13.23 3.87 10.11
C VAL A 182 14.33 2.85 10.40
N VAL A 183 15.34 2.74 9.52
CA VAL A 183 16.46 1.79 9.70
C VAL A 183 17.23 2.09 10.98
N ASN A 184 17.51 3.37 11.27
CA ASN A 184 18.20 3.75 12.50
C ASN A 184 17.36 3.43 13.73
N LYS A 185 16.06 3.74 13.70
CA LYS A 185 15.13 3.42 14.80
C LYS A 185 15.04 1.92 15.09
N ILE A 186 15.17 1.06 14.07
CA ILE A 186 15.23 -0.39 14.24
C ILE A 186 16.57 -0.80 14.88
N LYS A 187 17.70 -0.25 14.39
CA LYS A 187 19.04 -0.60 14.86
C LYS A 187 19.33 -0.15 16.30
N GLU A 188 18.69 0.91 16.76
CA GLU A 188 18.85 1.46 18.11
C GLU A 188 17.99 0.73 19.16
N ASP A 189 17.08 -0.15 18.77
CA ASP A 189 16.13 -0.83 19.65
C ASP A 189 16.09 -2.35 19.38
N GLU A 190 16.87 -3.10 20.15
CA GLU A 190 16.93 -4.57 20.05
C GLU A 190 15.57 -5.25 20.31
N ALA A 191 14.74 -4.66 21.14
CA ALA A 191 13.40 -5.20 21.41
C ALA A 191 12.51 -5.08 20.18
N ARG A 192 12.66 -3.98 19.42
CA ARG A 192 11.95 -3.74 18.16
C ARG A 192 12.44 -4.67 17.05
N ASP A 193 13.76 -4.91 16.96
CA ASP A 193 14.31 -5.89 16.00
C ASP A 193 13.66 -7.26 16.22
N LYS A 194 13.57 -7.71 17.47
CA LYS A 194 12.92 -8.97 17.83
C LYS A 194 11.42 -8.97 17.54
N GLU A 195 10.73 -7.88 17.84
CA GLU A 195 9.30 -7.72 17.54
C GLU A 195 9.05 -7.87 16.03
N LEU A 196 9.90 -7.27 15.17
CA LEU A 196 9.80 -7.36 13.72
C LEU A 196 10.11 -8.77 13.20
N GLN A 197 11.09 -9.47 13.80
CA GLN A 197 11.35 -10.88 13.51
C GLN A 197 10.11 -11.74 13.81
N ASP A 198 9.53 -11.57 15.00
CA ASP A 198 8.34 -12.30 15.41
C ASP A 198 7.14 -11.98 14.51
N LEU A 199 6.97 -10.72 14.11
CA LEU A 199 5.92 -10.29 13.19
C LEU A 199 6.09 -10.93 11.80
N LEU A 200 7.31 -10.96 11.25
CA LEU A 200 7.60 -11.60 9.96
C LEU A 200 7.41 -13.11 10.03
N ALA A 201 7.81 -13.75 11.13
CA ALA A 201 7.57 -15.17 11.37
C ALA A 201 6.06 -15.47 11.40
N GLN A 202 5.27 -14.62 12.07
CA GLN A 202 3.80 -14.72 12.06
C GLN A 202 3.19 -14.47 10.67
N ALA A 203 3.80 -13.59 9.88
CA ALA A 203 3.38 -13.36 8.49
C ALA A 203 3.76 -14.51 7.54
N GLY A 204 4.61 -15.45 7.97
CA GLY A 204 4.99 -16.65 7.22
C GLY A 204 6.45 -16.72 6.78
N TYR A 205 7.33 -15.82 7.26
CA TYR A 205 8.75 -15.87 6.96
C TYR A 205 9.62 -15.65 8.20
N ASP A 206 10.36 -16.68 8.59
CA ASP A 206 11.33 -16.61 9.69
C ASP A 206 12.69 -16.07 9.20
N THR A 207 13.03 -14.85 9.61
CA THR A 207 14.27 -14.18 9.23
C THR A 207 15.53 -14.82 9.83
N ASN A 208 15.41 -15.70 10.84
CA ASN A 208 16.55 -16.48 11.37
C ASN A 208 17.16 -17.39 10.30
N ARG A 209 16.40 -17.72 9.24
CA ARG A 209 16.92 -18.45 8.06
C ARG A 209 18.07 -17.76 7.37
N LEU A 210 18.25 -16.46 7.57
CA LEU A 210 19.33 -15.64 6.99
C LEU A 210 20.62 -15.64 7.85
N ALA A 211 20.60 -16.25 9.03
CA ALA A 211 21.70 -16.20 9.99
C ALA A 211 23.03 -16.77 9.45
N ASP A 212 22.98 -17.77 8.55
CA ASP A 212 24.14 -18.43 7.97
C ASP A 212 24.61 -17.78 6.65
N GLY A 213 24.26 -16.53 6.40
CA GLY A 213 24.61 -15.81 5.18
C GLY A 213 23.77 -16.19 3.95
N LYS A 214 22.63 -16.84 4.16
CA LYS A 214 21.66 -17.16 3.11
C LYS A 214 21.18 -15.89 2.43
N LYS A 215 21.10 -15.91 1.09
CA LYS A 215 20.63 -14.78 0.30
C LYS A 215 19.11 -14.74 0.28
N LEU A 216 18.56 -13.51 0.17
CA LEU A 216 17.12 -13.25 0.06
C LEU A 216 16.83 -12.41 -1.18
N VAL A 217 15.90 -12.88 -2.00
CA VAL A 217 15.27 -12.10 -3.07
C VAL A 217 13.89 -11.64 -2.59
N LEU A 218 13.73 -10.33 -2.38
CA LEU A 218 12.44 -9.73 -2.03
C LEU A 218 11.67 -9.40 -3.32
N ILE A 219 10.42 -9.86 -3.41
CA ILE A 219 9.60 -9.70 -4.60
C ILE A 219 8.39 -8.84 -4.26
N THR A 220 8.09 -7.85 -5.09
CA THR A 220 6.83 -7.10 -5.03
C THR A 220 6.29 -6.91 -6.45
N GLY A 221 4.99 -7.17 -6.64
CA GLY A 221 4.37 -7.00 -7.95
C GLY A 221 2.85 -6.94 -7.82
N HIS A 222 2.24 -5.86 -8.32
CA HIS A 222 0.79 -5.67 -8.27
C HIS A 222 0.26 -4.70 -9.33
N ARG A 223 1.13 -4.21 -10.22
CA ARG A 223 0.77 -3.22 -11.23
C ARG A 223 -0.17 -3.79 -12.27
N ARG A 224 -1.24 -3.04 -12.60
CA ARG A 224 -2.28 -3.45 -13.56
C ARG A 224 -1.74 -3.66 -14.96
N GLU A 225 -0.71 -2.89 -15.36
CA GLU A 225 -0.06 -2.99 -16.65
C GLU A 225 0.60 -4.35 -16.90
N ASN A 226 0.94 -5.09 -15.85
CA ASN A 226 1.57 -6.41 -15.93
C ASN A 226 0.56 -7.57 -15.97
N PHE A 227 -0.74 -7.32 -15.71
CA PHE A 227 -1.74 -8.39 -15.60
C PHE A 227 -1.92 -9.17 -16.90
N GLY A 228 -2.33 -10.43 -16.78
CA GLY A 228 -2.43 -11.39 -17.89
C GLY A 228 -1.15 -12.21 -18.07
N ASP A 229 -0.75 -12.42 -19.32
CA ASP A 229 0.40 -13.28 -19.67
C ASP A 229 1.72 -12.75 -19.10
N GLY A 230 1.90 -11.44 -19.04
CA GLY A 230 3.08 -10.83 -18.43
C GLY A 230 3.28 -11.26 -16.98
N PHE A 231 2.22 -11.22 -16.18
CA PHE A 231 2.28 -11.64 -14.78
C PHE A 231 2.54 -13.14 -14.62
N ILE A 232 1.98 -13.97 -15.52
CA ILE A 232 2.24 -15.42 -15.57
C ILE A 232 3.72 -15.68 -15.89
N ASN A 233 4.29 -14.98 -16.87
CA ASN A 233 5.71 -15.09 -17.22
C ASN A 233 6.61 -14.73 -16.03
N MET A 234 6.30 -13.65 -15.31
CA MET A 234 7.00 -13.27 -14.08
C MET A 234 6.95 -14.38 -13.04
N CYS A 235 5.77 -14.92 -12.76
CA CYS A 235 5.58 -16.02 -11.80
C CYS A 235 6.36 -17.28 -12.23
N THR A 236 6.37 -17.61 -13.51
CA THR A 236 7.09 -18.77 -14.05
C THR A 236 8.60 -18.58 -13.90
N ALA A 237 9.13 -17.41 -14.24
CA ALA A 237 10.54 -17.08 -14.05
C ALA A 237 10.97 -17.20 -12.58
N ILE A 238 10.17 -16.67 -11.66
CA ILE A 238 10.41 -16.77 -10.22
C ILE A 238 10.41 -18.24 -9.77
N LYS A 239 9.44 -19.05 -10.23
CA LYS A 239 9.38 -20.47 -9.90
C LYS A 239 10.63 -21.22 -10.33
N ASP A 240 11.11 -21.00 -11.54
CA ASP A 240 12.30 -21.67 -12.05
C ASP A 240 13.57 -21.21 -11.32
N LEU A 241 13.62 -19.93 -10.94
CA LEU A 241 14.69 -19.39 -10.08
C LEU A 241 14.71 -20.07 -8.70
N THR A 242 13.55 -20.34 -8.09
CA THR A 242 13.51 -21.06 -6.79
C THR A 242 14.06 -22.48 -6.91
N GLN A 243 13.87 -23.14 -8.05
CA GLN A 243 14.41 -24.46 -8.30
C GLN A 243 15.92 -24.43 -8.60
N LYS A 244 16.35 -23.38 -9.34
CA LYS A 244 17.76 -23.21 -9.69
C LYS A 244 18.64 -22.83 -8.46
N TYR A 245 18.08 -22.09 -7.51
CA TYR A 245 18.78 -21.59 -6.32
C TYR A 245 18.11 -22.06 -5.02
N PRO A 246 18.23 -23.34 -4.64
CA PRO A 246 17.58 -23.88 -3.43
C PRO A 246 18.08 -23.24 -2.13
N ASP A 247 19.30 -22.69 -2.14
CA ASP A 247 19.92 -22.01 -0.98
C ASP A 247 19.60 -20.51 -0.90
N VAL A 248 18.78 -19.99 -1.80
CA VAL A 248 18.30 -18.60 -1.79
C VAL A 248 16.84 -18.59 -1.41
N ASP A 249 16.45 -17.75 -0.46
CA ASP A 249 15.05 -17.57 -0.13
C ASP A 249 14.42 -16.49 -1.03
N PHE A 250 13.20 -16.76 -1.48
CA PHE A 250 12.37 -15.85 -2.27
C PHE A 250 11.14 -15.50 -1.45
N VAL A 251 10.97 -14.23 -1.11
CA VAL A 251 9.86 -13.78 -0.26
C VAL A 251 9.00 -12.79 -1.03
N TYR A 252 7.71 -13.07 -1.11
CA TYR A 252 6.73 -12.27 -1.81
C TYR A 252 5.58 -11.87 -0.89
N PRO A 253 5.59 -10.65 -0.31
CA PRO A 253 4.43 -10.07 0.32
C PRO A 253 3.32 -9.88 -0.72
N MET A 254 2.29 -10.74 -0.65
CA MET A 254 1.24 -10.81 -1.69
C MET A 254 0.20 -9.71 -1.53
N HIS A 255 0.03 -8.89 -2.55
CA HIS A 255 -1.10 -7.98 -2.61
C HIS A 255 -2.44 -8.74 -2.62
N LEU A 256 -3.46 -8.18 -1.94
CA LEU A 256 -4.78 -8.81 -1.81
C LEU A 256 -5.57 -8.91 -3.13
N ASN A 257 -5.13 -8.19 -4.17
CA ASN A 257 -5.80 -8.16 -5.47
C ASN A 257 -5.87 -9.56 -6.11
N PRO A 258 -7.05 -10.05 -6.50
CA PRO A 258 -7.23 -11.35 -7.18
C PRO A 258 -6.41 -11.50 -8.46
N ASN A 259 -6.17 -10.40 -9.19
CA ASN A 259 -5.34 -10.40 -10.39
C ASN A 259 -3.86 -10.67 -10.10
N VAL A 260 -3.43 -10.57 -8.83
CA VAL A 260 -2.12 -11.00 -8.33
C VAL A 260 -2.20 -12.45 -7.85
N ARG A 261 -3.20 -12.78 -7.02
CA ARG A 261 -3.30 -14.10 -6.37
C ARG A 261 -3.65 -15.25 -7.34
N LYS A 262 -4.54 -15.01 -8.34
CA LYS A 262 -4.93 -16.05 -9.31
C LYS A 262 -3.76 -16.56 -10.17
N PRO A 263 -2.92 -15.71 -10.80
CA PRO A 263 -1.75 -16.16 -11.53
C PRO A 263 -0.73 -16.89 -10.64
N ILE A 264 -0.49 -16.39 -9.42
CA ILE A 264 0.37 -17.05 -8.45
C ILE A 264 -0.16 -18.46 -8.15
N ALA A 265 -1.45 -18.60 -7.86
CA ALA A 265 -2.07 -19.89 -7.61
C ALA A 265 -1.99 -20.82 -8.83
N LYS A 266 -2.10 -20.28 -10.05
CA LYS A 266 -1.97 -21.06 -11.30
C LYS A 266 -0.57 -21.63 -11.49
N VAL A 267 0.48 -20.87 -11.15
CA VAL A 267 1.88 -21.26 -11.39
C VAL A 267 2.45 -22.08 -10.24
N PHE A 268 2.17 -21.70 -9.00
CA PHE A 268 2.76 -22.31 -7.79
C PHE A 268 1.84 -23.33 -7.09
N GLY A 269 0.61 -23.57 -7.59
CA GLY A 269 -0.47 -24.18 -6.84
C GLY A 269 -1.14 -23.14 -5.96
N SER A 270 -2.11 -23.52 -5.15
CA SER A 270 -2.75 -22.56 -4.22
C SER A 270 -1.86 -22.32 -3.00
N PRO A 271 -0.91 -21.37 -3.02
CA PRO A 271 -0.12 -21.07 -1.85
C PRO A 271 -1.05 -20.34 -0.87
N THR A 272 -1.47 -21.05 0.17
CA THR A 272 -1.99 -20.40 1.36
C THR A 272 -0.79 -19.85 2.10
N PRO A 273 -0.76 -18.57 2.53
CA PRO A 273 0.27 -18.09 3.44
C PRO A 273 0.34 -19.06 4.62
N THR A 274 1.53 -19.57 4.89
CA THR A 274 1.74 -20.55 5.97
C THR A 274 1.62 -19.79 7.27
N LEU A 275 0.45 -19.82 7.91
CA LEU A 275 0.30 -19.38 9.28
C LEU A 275 0.92 -20.45 10.18
N PRO A 276 1.94 -20.13 11.00
CA PRO A 276 2.33 -20.99 12.10
C PRO A 276 1.13 -21.12 13.04
N GLY A 277 0.77 -22.36 13.38
CA GLY A 277 -0.43 -22.69 14.10
C GLY A 277 -0.71 -21.81 15.32
N ARG A 278 -1.67 -20.97 15.18
CA ARG A 278 -2.61 -20.56 16.20
C ARG A 278 -4.00 -20.68 15.61
N GLU A 279 -4.75 -21.63 16.07
CA GLU A 279 -6.19 -21.65 15.99
C GLU A 279 -6.71 -20.35 16.62
N GLY A 280 -7.51 -19.62 15.87
CA GLY A 280 -8.29 -18.52 16.38
C GLY A 280 -7.77 -17.13 16.00
N GLU A 281 -8.59 -16.44 15.22
CA GLU A 281 -8.56 -15.03 14.84
C GLU A 281 -7.68 -14.65 13.66
N LYS A 282 -8.16 -15.02 12.45
CA LYS A 282 -7.93 -14.16 11.27
C LYS A 282 -8.55 -12.81 11.60
N SER A 283 -7.72 -11.75 11.69
CA SER A 283 -8.25 -10.41 11.90
C SER A 283 -9.26 -10.07 10.79
N CYS A 284 -10.35 -9.39 11.14
CA CYS A 284 -11.45 -9.10 10.22
C CYS A 284 -11.08 -8.19 9.02
N TYR A 285 -9.85 -7.69 8.92
CA TYR A 285 -9.38 -6.90 7.74
C TYR A 285 -8.79 -7.75 6.61
N GLN A 286 -8.57 -9.03 6.78
CA GLN A 286 -7.90 -9.87 5.76
C GLN A 286 -8.72 -10.02 4.47
N THR A 287 -10.02 -9.74 4.53
CA THR A 287 -10.94 -9.81 3.38
C THR A 287 -11.50 -8.45 2.95
N ALA A 288 -11.41 -7.44 3.79
CA ALA A 288 -11.93 -6.10 3.55
C ALA A 288 -10.99 -5.25 2.68
N ASP A 289 -11.56 -4.31 1.92
CA ASP A 289 -10.78 -3.20 1.37
C ASP A 289 -10.25 -2.34 2.53
N PRO A 290 -8.93 -2.20 2.68
CA PRO A 290 -8.34 -1.45 3.79
C PRO A 290 -8.80 0.00 3.87
N THR A 291 -9.19 0.60 2.73
CA THR A 291 -9.65 1.99 2.65
C THR A 291 -11.07 2.18 3.17
N LEU A 292 -11.88 1.11 3.13
CA LEU A 292 -13.30 1.13 3.49
C LEU A 292 -13.58 0.43 4.83
N TYR A 293 -12.61 -0.31 5.37
CA TYR A 293 -12.83 -1.13 6.56
C TYR A 293 -13.37 -0.35 7.77
N GLY A 294 -12.77 0.82 8.07
CA GLY A 294 -13.19 1.62 9.21
C GLY A 294 -14.66 2.05 9.15
N LEU A 295 -15.11 2.44 7.95
CA LEU A 295 -16.48 2.84 7.69
C LEU A 295 -17.45 1.63 7.74
N LEU A 296 -17.05 0.52 7.08
CA LEU A 296 -17.87 -0.69 7.01
C LEU A 296 -17.96 -1.41 8.36
N LYS A 297 -16.97 -1.25 9.23
CA LYS A 297 -16.96 -1.84 10.58
C LYS A 297 -18.12 -1.36 11.44
N ASP A 298 -18.42 -0.07 11.38
CA ASP A 298 -19.52 0.51 12.16
C ASP A 298 -20.86 0.02 11.62
N PHE A 299 -21.04 -0.04 10.30
CA PHE A 299 -22.24 -0.65 9.69
C PHE A 299 -22.34 -2.15 9.97
N ALA A 300 -21.25 -2.89 9.90
CA ALA A 300 -21.25 -4.32 10.24
C ALA A 300 -21.64 -4.56 11.71
N LYS A 301 -21.24 -3.65 12.61
CA LYS A 301 -21.65 -3.69 14.02
C LYS A 301 -23.13 -3.37 14.17
N GLU A 302 -23.61 -2.31 13.51
CA GLU A 302 -25.02 -1.94 13.53
C GLU A 302 -25.92 -3.07 12.98
N ASN A 303 -25.54 -3.70 11.87
CA ASN A 303 -26.24 -4.86 11.31
C ASN A 303 -26.25 -6.06 12.28
N LYS A 304 -25.12 -6.29 13.00
CA LYS A 304 -25.07 -7.35 14.02
C LYS A 304 -26.06 -7.12 15.18
N ASP A 305 -26.19 -5.86 15.56
CA ASP A 305 -27.07 -5.46 16.68
C ASP A 305 -28.54 -5.43 16.26
N ASN A 306 -28.82 -5.23 14.96
CA ASN A 306 -30.16 -5.16 14.36
C ASN A 306 -30.45 -6.34 13.40
N ALA A 307 -29.95 -7.53 13.70
CA ALA A 307 -30.15 -8.71 12.84
C ALA A 307 -31.64 -9.03 12.63
N THR A 308 -31.99 -9.40 11.41
CA THR A 308 -33.36 -9.83 11.05
C THR A 308 -33.71 -11.18 11.67
N ASP A 309 -35.00 -11.50 11.83
CA ASP A 309 -35.46 -12.81 12.31
C ASP A 309 -34.91 -13.97 11.46
N ALA A 310 -34.77 -13.78 10.16
CA ALA A 310 -34.20 -14.75 9.22
C ALA A 310 -32.70 -14.97 9.45
N GLU A 311 -31.94 -13.90 9.67
CA GLU A 311 -30.52 -14.00 10.04
C GLU A 311 -30.35 -14.68 11.41
N VAL A 312 -31.19 -14.38 12.38
CA VAL A 312 -31.17 -15.02 13.71
C VAL A 312 -31.46 -16.51 13.60
N ALA A 313 -32.44 -16.92 12.78
CA ALA A 313 -32.77 -18.31 12.54
C ALA A 313 -31.58 -19.10 11.99
N LEU A 314 -30.97 -18.62 10.90
CA LEU A 314 -29.80 -19.28 10.29
C LEU A 314 -28.58 -19.25 11.22
N TRP A 315 -28.31 -18.13 11.93
CA TRP A 315 -27.20 -18.02 12.84
C TRP A 315 -27.24 -19.04 13.97
N SER A 316 -28.42 -19.42 14.44
CA SER A 316 -28.58 -20.43 15.47
C SER A 316 -27.93 -21.79 15.12
N PHE A 317 -27.82 -22.11 13.82
CA PHE A 317 -27.22 -23.33 13.28
C PHE A 317 -25.79 -23.14 12.74
N LEU A 318 -25.41 -21.88 12.38
CA LEU A 318 -24.09 -21.59 11.79
C LEU A 318 -23.03 -21.28 12.86
N ARG A 319 -23.47 -20.82 14.05
CA ARG A 319 -22.57 -20.50 15.15
C ARG A 319 -21.91 -21.74 15.75
N ASP A 320 -20.83 -21.53 16.50
CA ASP A 320 -20.19 -22.55 17.32
C ASP A 320 -19.75 -23.81 16.52
N GLU A 321 -19.46 -23.63 15.22
CA GLU A 321 -19.00 -24.70 14.30
C GLU A 321 -19.95 -25.89 14.17
N GLN A 322 -21.24 -25.71 14.43
CA GLN A 322 -22.24 -26.79 14.40
C GLN A 322 -22.34 -27.52 13.04
N LEU A 323 -21.87 -26.89 11.95
CA LEU A 323 -21.78 -27.51 10.63
C LEU A 323 -20.36 -28.02 10.30
N GLY A 324 -19.47 -28.14 11.31
CA GLY A 324 -18.09 -28.60 11.12
C GLY A 324 -17.17 -27.56 10.47
N SER A 325 -17.59 -26.28 10.41
CA SER A 325 -16.82 -25.17 9.87
C SER A 325 -17.21 -23.87 10.57
N LYS A 326 -16.23 -22.97 10.75
CA LYS A 326 -16.44 -21.69 11.43
C LYS A 326 -17.09 -20.67 10.52
N PHE A 327 -18.22 -20.12 10.94
CA PHE A 327 -18.89 -19.01 10.27
C PHE A 327 -18.70 -17.69 11.04
N HIS A 328 -18.60 -16.60 10.29
CA HIS A 328 -18.62 -15.24 10.82
C HIS A 328 -19.88 -14.55 10.29
N ARG A 329 -20.53 -13.72 11.11
CA ARG A 329 -21.69 -12.90 10.68
C ARG A 329 -21.27 -11.47 10.45
N GLN A 330 -21.93 -10.80 9.50
CA GLN A 330 -21.72 -9.41 9.11
C GLN A 330 -20.23 -9.14 8.89
N HIS A 331 -19.63 -9.98 8.04
CA HIS A 331 -18.20 -9.95 7.75
C HIS A 331 -17.90 -9.12 6.53
N ILE A 332 -16.87 -8.27 6.62
CA ILE A 332 -16.52 -7.35 5.54
C ILE A 332 -15.60 -8.07 4.53
N ILE A 333 -16.04 -8.09 3.26
CA ILE A 333 -15.28 -8.62 2.12
C ILE A 333 -15.19 -7.54 1.04
N ASP A 334 -13.99 -7.07 0.71
CA ASP A 334 -13.76 -5.93 -0.19
C ASP A 334 -14.56 -4.71 0.32
N LYS A 335 -15.50 -4.21 -0.43
CA LYS A 335 -16.41 -3.10 -0.09
C LYS A 335 -17.80 -3.55 0.35
N TYR A 336 -18.02 -4.83 0.59
CA TYR A 336 -19.30 -5.40 0.95
C TYR A 336 -19.31 -6.01 2.34
N ILE A 337 -20.47 -6.01 2.98
CA ILE A 337 -20.70 -6.70 4.25
C ILE A 337 -21.54 -7.95 3.92
N ALA A 338 -21.00 -9.15 4.17
CA ALA A 338 -21.67 -10.43 3.96
C ALA A 338 -22.40 -10.84 5.25
N ASP A 339 -23.66 -11.30 5.14
CA ASP A 339 -24.44 -11.70 6.31
C ASP A 339 -23.74 -12.83 7.08
N PHE A 340 -23.34 -13.90 6.36
CA PHE A 340 -22.53 -14.96 6.93
C PHE A 340 -21.44 -15.38 5.96
N VAL A 341 -20.27 -15.71 6.49
CA VAL A 341 -19.15 -16.23 5.70
C VAL A 341 -18.41 -17.34 6.43
N CYS A 342 -18.12 -18.41 5.72
CA CYS A 342 -17.13 -19.40 6.09
C CYS A 342 -15.85 -19.11 5.29
N LEU A 343 -14.85 -18.51 5.95
CA LEU A 343 -13.59 -18.12 5.31
C LEU A 343 -12.79 -19.34 4.84
N GLU A 344 -12.78 -20.40 5.63
CA GLU A 344 -12.09 -21.66 5.33
C GLU A 344 -12.59 -22.31 4.04
N LYS A 345 -13.90 -22.29 3.84
CA LYS A 345 -14.57 -22.90 2.66
C LYS A 345 -14.88 -21.87 1.57
N GLN A 346 -14.49 -20.61 1.75
CA GLN A 346 -14.78 -19.50 0.84
C GLN A 346 -16.26 -19.45 0.43
N LEU A 347 -17.15 -19.62 1.41
CA LEU A 347 -18.60 -19.64 1.22
C LEU A 347 -19.23 -18.43 1.88
N VAL A 348 -19.95 -17.64 1.11
CA VAL A 348 -20.82 -16.55 1.57
C VAL A 348 -22.28 -17.01 1.52
N VAL A 349 -23.01 -16.75 2.59
CA VAL A 349 -24.46 -16.97 2.68
C VAL A 349 -25.12 -15.64 2.94
N GLU A 350 -26.04 -15.23 2.06
CA GLU A 350 -26.78 -13.97 2.14
C GLU A 350 -28.28 -14.26 2.32
N VAL A 351 -28.94 -13.37 3.05
CA VAL A 351 -30.37 -13.44 3.34
C VAL A 351 -31.03 -12.19 2.75
N ASP A 352 -31.73 -12.38 1.64
CA ASP A 352 -32.31 -11.28 0.89
C ASP A 352 -33.73 -10.93 1.37
N GLY A 353 -33.98 -9.64 1.68
CA GLY A 353 -35.32 -9.11 1.98
C GLY A 353 -36.17 -8.93 0.74
N ALA A 354 -37.50 -8.74 0.93
CA ALA A 354 -38.52 -8.68 -0.14
C ALA A 354 -38.47 -7.45 -1.08
N TYR A 355 -37.44 -6.61 -1.04
CA TYR A 355 -37.41 -5.31 -1.75
C TYR A 355 -36.69 -5.30 -3.11
N HIS A 356 -36.46 -6.47 -3.77
CA HIS A 356 -35.62 -6.59 -4.97
C HIS A 356 -36.32 -6.37 -6.32
N SER A 357 -37.34 -5.52 -6.43
CA SER A 357 -38.05 -5.27 -7.70
C SER A 357 -37.57 -4.05 -8.52
N GLU A 358 -36.60 -3.27 -8.05
CA GLU A 358 -36.01 -2.17 -8.81
C GLU A 358 -34.81 -2.61 -9.66
N LEU A 359 -34.84 -2.30 -10.97
CA LEU A 359 -33.81 -2.67 -11.95
C LEU A 359 -32.38 -2.30 -11.49
N LYS A 360 -32.21 -1.20 -10.78
CA LYS A 360 -30.91 -0.75 -10.24
C LYS A 360 -30.38 -1.67 -9.12
N GLN A 361 -31.27 -2.22 -8.30
CA GLN A 361 -30.87 -3.12 -7.22
C GLN A 361 -30.43 -4.47 -7.79
N ILE A 362 -31.14 -4.99 -8.80
CA ILE A 362 -30.80 -6.24 -9.49
C ILE A 362 -29.39 -6.14 -10.13
N GLU A 363 -29.08 -5.00 -10.75
CA GLU A 363 -27.75 -4.76 -11.35
C GLU A 363 -26.66 -4.69 -10.28
N TYR A 364 -26.92 -4.00 -9.17
CA TYR A 364 -26.00 -3.92 -8.03
C TYR A 364 -25.74 -5.29 -7.38
N ASP A 365 -26.77 -6.11 -7.19
CA ASP A 365 -26.66 -7.44 -6.59
C ASP A 365 -25.93 -8.43 -7.52
N LYS A 366 -26.08 -8.25 -8.83
CA LYS A 366 -25.33 -9.00 -9.83
C LYS A 366 -23.85 -8.63 -9.82
N ASP A 367 -23.53 -7.33 -9.75
CA ASP A 367 -22.15 -6.83 -9.65
C ASP A 367 -21.51 -7.29 -8.34
N ARG A 368 -22.24 -7.24 -7.22
CA ARG A 368 -21.82 -7.73 -5.91
C ARG A 368 -21.48 -9.23 -5.96
N THR A 369 -22.37 -10.03 -6.53
CA THR A 369 -22.15 -11.49 -6.67
C THR A 369 -20.95 -11.78 -7.56
N THR A 370 -20.86 -11.09 -8.70
CA THR A 370 -19.73 -11.22 -9.62
C THR A 370 -18.42 -10.89 -8.90
N ARG A 371 -18.41 -9.81 -8.13
CA ARG A 371 -17.22 -9.40 -7.38
C ARG A 371 -16.83 -10.37 -6.28
N LEU A 372 -17.78 -10.89 -5.51
CA LEU A 372 -17.53 -11.91 -4.48
C LEU A 372 -17.01 -13.21 -5.10
N ASN A 373 -17.56 -13.63 -6.25
CA ASN A 373 -17.07 -14.78 -7.00
C ASN A 373 -15.65 -14.56 -7.54
N GLU A 374 -15.33 -13.36 -8.02
CA GLU A 374 -13.96 -12.99 -8.44
C GLU A 374 -12.96 -13.06 -7.27
N LEU A 375 -13.41 -12.76 -6.06
CA LEU A 375 -12.63 -12.88 -4.83
C LEU A 375 -12.50 -14.33 -4.34
N GLY A 376 -13.06 -15.28 -5.06
CA GLY A 376 -12.97 -16.72 -4.78
C GLY A 376 -14.08 -17.25 -3.87
N PHE A 377 -15.03 -16.41 -3.46
CA PHE A 377 -16.15 -16.84 -2.63
C PHE A 377 -17.29 -17.40 -3.49
N LYS A 378 -17.82 -18.54 -3.11
CA LYS A 378 -19.10 -19.03 -3.61
C LYS A 378 -20.22 -18.35 -2.83
N VAL A 379 -21.22 -17.78 -3.52
CA VAL A 379 -22.33 -17.07 -2.87
C VAL A 379 -23.59 -17.93 -2.99
N ILE A 380 -24.27 -18.13 -1.85
CA ILE A 380 -25.60 -18.75 -1.77
C ILE A 380 -26.53 -17.69 -1.19
N ARG A 381 -27.74 -17.61 -1.75
CA ARG A 381 -28.78 -16.70 -1.27
C ARG A 381 -30.02 -17.45 -0.86
N PHE A 382 -30.65 -16.96 0.18
CA PHE A 382 -31.97 -17.37 0.65
C PHE A 382 -32.84 -16.14 0.85
N THR A 383 -34.12 -16.25 0.54
CA THR A 383 -35.06 -15.21 0.93
C THR A 383 -35.36 -15.27 2.44
N ASN A 384 -35.81 -14.16 3.01
CA ASN A 384 -36.25 -14.15 4.42
C ASN A 384 -37.31 -15.23 4.69
N GLU A 385 -38.22 -15.44 3.75
CA GLU A 385 -39.29 -16.43 3.87
C GLU A 385 -38.73 -17.87 3.89
N GLU A 386 -37.76 -18.18 3.01
CA GLU A 386 -37.08 -19.50 2.99
C GLU A 386 -36.30 -19.73 4.28
N ALA A 387 -35.56 -18.73 4.75
CA ALA A 387 -34.74 -18.83 5.95
C ALA A 387 -35.57 -19.03 7.22
N ILE A 388 -36.78 -18.50 7.31
CA ILE A 388 -37.68 -18.65 8.45
C ILE A 388 -38.54 -19.91 8.33
N ALA A 389 -39.18 -20.14 7.17
CA ALA A 389 -40.13 -21.23 7.00
C ALA A 389 -39.47 -22.59 6.77
N ASN A 390 -38.30 -22.62 6.11
CA ASN A 390 -37.63 -23.83 5.68
C ASN A 390 -36.14 -23.85 6.13
N THR A 391 -35.84 -23.42 7.36
CA THR A 391 -34.49 -23.29 7.89
C THR A 391 -33.67 -24.57 7.71
N GLU A 392 -34.25 -25.76 7.97
CA GLU A 392 -33.55 -27.04 7.80
C GLU A 392 -33.13 -27.31 6.34
N GLU A 393 -33.96 -26.93 5.38
CA GLU A 393 -33.63 -27.08 3.96
C GLU A 393 -32.50 -26.14 3.55
N CYS A 394 -32.50 -24.90 4.03
CA CYS A 394 -31.39 -23.94 3.86
C CYS A 394 -30.09 -24.49 4.44
N ILE A 395 -30.13 -25.05 5.65
CA ILE A 395 -28.96 -25.67 6.29
C ILE A 395 -28.45 -26.88 5.51
N ASN A 396 -29.32 -27.71 4.94
CA ASN A 396 -28.91 -28.84 4.12
C ASN A 396 -28.23 -28.38 2.83
N LYS A 397 -28.73 -27.34 2.16
CA LYS A 397 -28.06 -26.72 1.00
C LYS A 397 -26.68 -26.16 1.37
N ILE A 398 -26.54 -25.53 2.54
CA ILE A 398 -25.25 -25.06 3.03
C ILE A 398 -24.29 -26.25 3.26
N LYS A 399 -24.73 -27.32 3.90
CA LYS A 399 -23.93 -28.54 4.11
C LYS A 399 -23.49 -29.20 2.81
N GLU A 400 -24.35 -29.31 1.82
CA GLU A 400 -24.00 -29.82 0.49
C GLU A 400 -22.88 -29.03 -0.15
N VAL A 401 -22.93 -27.69 -0.05
CA VAL A 401 -21.88 -26.83 -0.59
C VAL A 401 -20.60 -26.95 0.22
N LEU A 402 -20.66 -27.00 1.56
CA LEU A 402 -19.50 -27.21 2.41
C LEU A 402 -18.78 -28.53 2.12
N THR A 403 -19.52 -29.60 1.79
CA THR A 403 -18.97 -30.92 1.44
C THR A 403 -18.47 -31.00 -0.01
N SER A 404 -19.09 -30.25 -0.94
CA SER A 404 -18.69 -30.22 -2.35
C SER A 404 -17.48 -29.31 -2.61
N THR A 405 -17.22 -28.35 -1.74
CA THR A 405 -15.97 -27.60 -1.69
C THR A 405 -14.92 -28.47 -0.98
N SER A 406 -14.31 -29.39 -1.73
CA SER A 406 -13.08 -30.04 -1.28
C SER A 406 -12.12 -28.94 -0.85
N SER A 407 -11.66 -29.01 0.40
CA SER A 407 -10.43 -28.30 0.79
C SER A 407 -9.41 -28.59 -0.29
N PRO A 408 -8.65 -27.62 -0.80
CA PRO A 408 -7.53 -27.92 -1.66
C PRO A 408 -6.48 -28.66 -0.83
N THR A 409 -6.70 -29.94 -0.61
CA THR A 409 -5.71 -30.92 -0.22
C THR A 409 -4.91 -31.26 -1.46
N GLY A 410 -4.00 -30.41 -1.78
CA GLY A 410 -3.10 -30.51 -2.91
C GLY A 410 -2.13 -29.35 -2.84
N GLY A 411 -1.43 -29.20 -1.71
CA GLY A 411 -0.23 -28.41 -1.63
C GLY A 411 0.76 -29.01 -2.62
N GLY A 412 0.76 -28.52 -3.86
CA GLY A 412 1.94 -28.62 -4.69
C GLY A 412 3.05 -27.96 -3.88
N GLN A 413 4.07 -28.72 -3.51
CA GLN A 413 5.25 -28.25 -2.81
C GLN A 413 5.83 -27.10 -3.62
N VAL A 414 5.47 -25.87 -3.25
CA VAL A 414 6.26 -24.68 -3.55
C VAL A 414 7.62 -25.00 -2.96
N GLY A 415 8.71 -24.87 -3.71
CA GLY A 415 10.04 -25.22 -3.23
C GLY A 415 10.26 -24.70 -1.81
N ALA A 416 11.00 -25.40 -0.98
CA ALA A 416 11.21 -25.11 0.45
C ALA A 416 11.77 -23.69 0.73
N ASN A 417 12.04 -22.90 -0.31
CA ASN A 417 12.65 -21.57 -0.32
C ASN A 417 11.77 -20.48 -0.96
N MET A 418 10.50 -20.76 -1.32
CA MET A 418 9.54 -19.74 -1.78
C MET A 418 8.49 -19.47 -0.71
N PHE A 419 8.40 -18.21 -0.29
CA PHE A 419 7.53 -17.76 0.79
C PHE A 419 6.54 -16.73 0.27
N PHE A 420 5.27 -17.06 0.28
CA PHE A 420 4.19 -16.13 0.07
C PHE A 420 3.67 -15.68 1.42
N ILE A 421 3.82 -14.40 1.73
CA ILE A 421 3.45 -13.84 3.03
C ILE A 421 2.33 -12.79 2.89
N GLU A 422 1.70 -12.45 4.00
CA GLU A 422 0.71 -11.38 4.02
C GLU A 422 1.35 -10.02 3.71
N PRO A 423 0.57 -9.04 3.21
CA PRO A 423 1.07 -7.68 2.99
C PRO A 423 1.67 -7.09 4.26
N LEU A 424 2.79 -6.43 4.11
CA LEU A 424 3.52 -5.83 5.22
C LEU A 424 3.22 -4.34 5.36
N GLU A 425 3.24 -3.85 6.60
CA GLU A 425 3.31 -2.42 6.89
C GLU A 425 4.68 -1.85 6.55
N TYR A 426 4.80 -0.52 6.48
CA TYR A 426 6.03 0.14 6.03
C TYR A 426 7.25 -0.26 6.85
N LEU A 427 7.14 -0.28 8.18
CA LEU A 427 8.24 -0.63 9.08
C LEU A 427 8.77 -2.05 8.84
N SER A 428 7.88 -3.04 8.82
CA SER A 428 8.24 -4.45 8.59
C SER A 428 8.70 -4.71 7.15
N PHE A 429 8.17 -3.94 6.19
CA PHE A 429 8.62 -4.00 4.80
C PHE A 429 10.04 -3.45 4.63
N VAL A 430 10.36 -2.30 5.23
CA VAL A 430 11.72 -1.73 5.23
C VAL A 430 12.71 -2.68 5.91
N TYR A 431 12.31 -3.30 7.03
CA TYR A 431 13.12 -4.30 7.72
C TYR A 431 13.46 -5.48 6.81
N LEU A 432 12.47 -6.05 6.12
CA LEU A 432 12.69 -7.16 5.20
C LEU A 432 13.52 -6.74 3.97
N MET A 433 13.32 -5.52 3.47
CA MET A 433 14.11 -4.95 2.38
C MET A 433 15.57 -4.73 2.79
N GLU A 434 15.84 -4.30 4.01
CA GLU A 434 17.20 -4.16 4.55
C GLU A 434 17.92 -5.51 4.64
N LYS A 435 17.21 -6.59 4.99
CA LYS A 435 17.73 -7.96 5.01
C LYS A 435 17.88 -8.59 3.63
N SER A 436 17.25 -8.04 2.59
CA SER A 436 17.29 -8.62 1.24
C SER A 436 18.67 -8.46 0.57
N THR A 437 18.96 -9.36 -0.37
CA THR A 437 20.14 -9.28 -1.26
C THR A 437 19.76 -8.55 -2.54
N ILE A 438 18.63 -8.90 -3.14
CA ILE A 438 18.11 -8.36 -4.40
C ILE A 438 16.65 -7.99 -4.19
N VAL A 439 16.20 -6.93 -4.84
CA VAL A 439 14.78 -6.56 -4.89
C VAL A 439 14.27 -6.67 -6.33
N LEU A 440 13.24 -7.49 -6.52
CA LEU A 440 12.54 -7.68 -7.79
C LEU A 440 11.14 -7.03 -7.66
N THR A 441 10.89 -5.92 -8.36
CA THR A 441 9.72 -5.07 -8.10
C THR A 441 9.09 -4.48 -9.35
N ASP A 442 7.81 -4.14 -9.29
CA ASP A 442 7.14 -3.24 -10.25
C ASP A 442 6.79 -1.86 -9.65
N SER A 443 7.17 -1.62 -8.39
CA SER A 443 6.88 -0.38 -7.66
C SER A 443 7.84 0.75 -8.02
N GLY A 444 7.29 1.97 -8.21
CA GLY A 444 8.07 3.18 -8.43
C GLY A 444 8.87 3.60 -7.18
N GLY A 445 8.26 3.59 -5.99
CA GLY A 445 8.92 4.02 -4.74
C GLY A 445 10.11 3.16 -4.36
N ILE A 446 10.02 1.84 -4.56
CA ILE A 446 11.10 0.91 -4.25
C ILE A 446 12.35 1.15 -5.12
N GLN A 447 12.19 1.68 -6.34
CA GLN A 447 13.29 2.08 -7.20
C GLN A 447 14.12 3.24 -6.61
N GLU A 448 13.54 4.00 -5.68
CA GLU A 448 14.22 5.06 -4.95
C GLU A 448 14.80 4.55 -3.62
N GLU A 449 14.00 3.76 -2.87
CA GLU A 449 14.31 3.34 -1.51
C GLU A 449 15.36 2.22 -1.45
N ALA A 450 15.19 1.13 -2.22
CA ALA A 450 16.08 -0.03 -2.12
C ALA A 450 17.54 0.27 -2.50
N PRO A 451 17.85 1.12 -3.52
CA PRO A 451 19.21 1.58 -3.76
C PRO A 451 19.81 2.36 -2.58
N GLY A 452 18.98 3.07 -1.79
CA GLY A 452 19.41 3.74 -0.55
C GLY A 452 19.97 2.76 0.51
N LEU A 453 19.56 1.50 0.45
CA LEU A 453 20.07 0.41 1.29
C LEU A 453 21.19 -0.41 0.61
N GLY A 454 21.69 0.04 -0.54
CA GLY A 454 22.67 -0.69 -1.33
C GLY A 454 22.15 -1.99 -1.93
N LYS A 455 20.83 -2.06 -2.23
CA LYS A 455 20.21 -3.26 -2.82
C LYS A 455 20.05 -3.09 -4.32
N PRO A 456 20.60 -3.99 -5.17
CA PRO A 456 20.29 -4.04 -6.58
C PRO A 456 18.80 -4.22 -6.81
N VAL A 457 18.24 -3.42 -7.74
CA VAL A 457 16.81 -3.44 -8.06
C VAL A 457 16.57 -3.87 -9.49
N LEU A 458 15.80 -4.92 -9.67
CA LEU A 458 15.32 -5.36 -10.98
C LEU A 458 13.84 -4.99 -11.11
N VAL A 459 13.53 -4.18 -12.12
CA VAL A 459 12.19 -3.62 -12.30
C VAL A 459 11.43 -4.40 -13.36
N MET A 460 10.34 -5.05 -12.94
CA MET A 460 9.45 -5.82 -13.79
C MET A 460 8.47 -4.92 -14.55
N ARG A 461 9.01 -3.95 -15.27
CA ARG A 461 8.28 -3.00 -16.15
C ARG A 461 9.09 -2.75 -17.40
N ASP A 462 8.42 -2.42 -18.51
CA ASP A 462 9.08 -2.05 -19.76
C ASP A 462 9.58 -0.61 -19.77
N THR A 463 8.95 0.25 -18.95
CA THR A 463 9.30 1.67 -18.80
C THR A 463 9.29 2.08 -17.34
N THR A 464 10.00 3.16 -17.03
CA THR A 464 9.96 3.78 -15.69
C THR A 464 9.92 5.29 -15.80
N GLU A 465 9.23 5.93 -14.88
CA GLU A 465 9.24 7.38 -14.66
C GLU A 465 10.47 7.86 -13.88
N ARG A 466 11.45 6.99 -13.69
CA ARG A 466 12.68 7.20 -12.88
C ARG A 466 13.93 6.89 -13.69
N PRO A 467 14.17 7.62 -14.80
CA PRO A 467 15.30 7.35 -15.70
C PRO A 467 16.66 7.52 -15.02
N GLU A 468 16.75 8.40 -14.01
CA GLU A 468 18.00 8.66 -13.28
C GLU A 468 18.54 7.41 -12.56
N ALA A 469 17.65 6.54 -12.05
CA ALA A 469 18.06 5.29 -11.42
C ALA A 469 18.68 4.29 -12.41
N LEU A 470 18.18 4.29 -13.65
CA LEU A 470 18.75 3.49 -14.75
C LEU A 470 20.13 4.03 -15.16
N GLU A 471 20.27 5.34 -15.32
CA GLU A 471 21.51 6.02 -15.69
C GLU A 471 22.58 5.85 -14.60
N ALA A 472 22.17 5.92 -13.33
CA ALA A 472 23.06 5.68 -12.20
C ALA A 472 23.48 4.20 -12.06
N GLY A 473 22.79 3.27 -12.71
CA GLY A 473 23.06 1.84 -12.64
C GLY A 473 22.57 1.15 -11.35
N THR A 474 21.75 1.82 -10.53
CA THR A 474 21.19 1.24 -9.30
C THR A 474 19.98 0.34 -9.58
N VAL A 475 19.37 0.52 -10.76
CA VAL A 475 18.14 -0.14 -11.19
C VAL A 475 18.31 -0.67 -12.61
N LYS A 476 17.72 -1.83 -12.92
CA LYS A 476 17.68 -2.40 -14.28
C LYS A 476 16.26 -2.83 -14.65
N LEU A 477 15.79 -2.44 -15.86
CA LEU A 477 14.50 -2.88 -16.38
C LEU A 477 14.60 -4.30 -16.95
N VAL A 478 13.79 -5.22 -16.42
CA VAL A 478 13.69 -6.60 -16.91
C VAL A 478 12.34 -6.88 -17.57
N GLY A 479 11.37 -5.95 -17.44
CA GLY A 479 10.03 -6.14 -17.97
C GLY A 479 9.32 -7.35 -17.36
N THR A 480 8.33 -7.86 -18.07
CA THR A 480 7.68 -9.13 -17.76
C THR A 480 8.29 -10.29 -18.56
N ASN A 481 9.50 -10.09 -19.09
CA ASN A 481 10.17 -11.07 -19.94
C ASN A 481 10.88 -12.14 -19.09
N TYR A 482 10.47 -13.40 -19.30
CA TYR A 482 10.98 -14.56 -18.57
C TYR A 482 12.52 -14.64 -18.61
N ASP A 483 13.12 -14.62 -19.81
CA ASP A 483 14.57 -14.80 -19.96
C ASP A 483 15.36 -13.66 -19.29
N LYS A 484 14.90 -12.42 -19.42
CA LYS A 484 15.55 -11.27 -18.77
C LYS A 484 15.50 -11.39 -17.26
N ILE A 485 14.36 -11.77 -16.68
CA ILE A 485 14.21 -11.95 -15.23
C ILE A 485 15.17 -13.05 -14.74
N VAL A 486 15.15 -14.22 -15.37
CA VAL A 486 16.00 -15.35 -14.98
C VAL A 486 17.47 -15.00 -15.12
N ASN A 487 17.88 -14.41 -16.23
CA ASN A 487 19.28 -14.09 -16.49
C ASN A 487 19.82 -13.01 -15.53
N GLU A 488 19.07 -11.93 -15.30
CA GLU A 488 19.54 -10.83 -14.45
C GLU A 488 19.57 -11.21 -12.96
N VAL A 489 18.55 -11.94 -12.47
CA VAL A 489 18.59 -12.46 -11.10
C VAL A 489 19.75 -13.43 -10.93
N SER A 490 19.98 -14.32 -11.90
CA SER A 490 21.12 -15.26 -11.88
C SER A 490 22.45 -14.53 -11.87
N LEU A 491 22.61 -13.52 -12.72
CA LEU A 491 23.83 -12.73 -12.80
C LEU A 491 24.15 -12.03 -11.47
N LEU A 492 23.14 -11.46 -10.81
CA LEU A 492 23.32 -10.83 -9.49
C LEU A 492 23.60 -11.84 -8.36
N LEU A 493 23.15 -13.09 -8.51
CA LEU A 493 23.43 -14.14 -7.50
C LEU A 493 24.79 -14.80 -7.70
N ASP A 494 25.23 -14.96 -8.96
CA ASP A 494 26.40 -15.75 -9.33
C ASP A 494 27.66 -14.89 -9.53
N ASP A 495 27.55 -13.62 -9.91
CA ASP A 495 28.65 -12.71 -10.18
C ASP A 495 28.72 -11.56 -9.17
N GLN A 496 29.66 -11.67 -8.23
CA GLN A 496 29.90 -10.66 -7.20
C GLN A 496 30.30 -9.29 -7.78
N SER A 497 31.01 -9.25 -8.90
CA SER A 497 31.41 -8.00 -9.56
C SER A 497 30.21 -7.26 -10.11
N HIS A 498 29.27 -8.00 -10.72
CA HIS A 498 28.02 -7.44 -11.22
C HIS A 498 27.12 -6.94 -10.08
N TYR A 499 27.01 -7.73 -9.02
CA TYR A 499 26.30 -7.33 -7.81
C TYR A 499 26.89 -6.04 -7.22
N ASP A 500 28.21 -5.99 -7.03
CA ASP A 500 28.91 -4.84 -6.47
C ASP A 500 28.75 -3.58 -7.32
N ALA A 501 28.73 -3.70 -8.63
CA ALA A 501 28.52 -2.58 -9.54
C ALA A 501 27.17 -1.90 -9.31
N MET A 502 26.10 -2.68 -9.08
CA MET A 502 24.77 -2.14 -8.81
C MET A 502 24.60 -1.68 -7.34
N SER A 503 25.07 -2.50 -6.39
CA SER A 503 24.85 -2.24 -4.95
C SER A 503 25.66 -1.05 -4.42
N LYS A 504 26.80 -0.74 -5.05
CA LYS A 504 27.68 0.40 -4.70
C LYS A 504 27.45 1.63 -5.56
N ALA A 505 26.55 1.56 -6.55
CA ALA A 505 26.19 2.71 -7.36
C ALA A 505 25.52 3.80 -6.51
N VAL A 506 25.80 5.06 -6.84
CA VAL A 506 25.25 6.20 -6.07
C VAL A 506 23.76 6.34 -6.33
N ASN A 507 22.97 6.38 -5.28
CA ASN A 507 21.54 6.61 -5.39
C ASN A 507 21.25 8.05 -5.84
N PRO A 508 20.66 8.27 -7.03
CA PRO A 508 20.41 9.62 -7.55
C PRO A 508 19.33 10.38 -6.76
N TYR A 509 18.51 9.68 -5.97
CA TYR A 509 17.42 10.28 -5.19
C TYR A 509 17.86 10.82 -3.84
N GLY A 510 19.11 10.71 -3.45
CA GLY A 510 19.64 11.40 -2.29
C GLY A 510 20.43 10.53 -1.32
N ASP A 511 20.90 11.22 -0.28
CA ASP A 511 21.82 10.74 0.74
C ASP A 511 21.19 10.77 2.16
N GLY A 512 19.86 10.94 2.27
CA GLY A 512 19.15 11.05 3.54
C GLY A 512 19.32 12.40 4.24
N LYS A 513 19.63 13.45 3.50
CA LYS A 513 19.77 14.83 4.02
C LYS A 513 18.85 15.82 3.32
N ALA A 514 17.82 15.34 2.64
CA ALA A 514 16.89 16.21 1.93
C ALA A 514 16.13 17.11 2.89
N CYS A 515 15.67 16.59 4.01
CA CYS A 515 14.96 17.35 5.04
C CYS A 515 15.82 18.49 5.61
N GLY A 516 17.09 18.25 5.91
CA GLY A 516 18.03 19.28 6.36
C GLY A 516 18.19 20.42 5.35
N ARG A 517 18.37 20.08 4.04
CA ARG A 517 18.48 21.08 2.97
C ARG A 517 17.22 21.92 2.79
N ILE A 518 16.03 21.31 2.99
CA ILE A 518 14.75 22.04 2.97
C ILE A 518 14.67 23.02 4.14
N VAL A 519 15.03 22.58 5.35
CA VAL A 519 15.04 23.43 6.56
C VAL A 519 16.03 24.59 6.39
N GLU A 520 17.27 24.33 5.97
CA GLU A 520 18.28 25.36 5.70
C GLU A 520 17.81 26.42 4.70
N ARG A 521 17.07 26.02 3.65
CA ARG A 521 16.55 26.97 2.65
C ARG A 521 15.47 27.89 3.22
N LEU A 522 14.81 27.48 4.29
CA LEU A 522 13.71 28.23 4.90
C LEU A 522 14.14 29.02 6.17
N ILE A 523 15.35 28.80 6.71
CA ILE A 523 15.93 29.66 7.73
C ILE A 523 16.16 31.07 7.16
#